data_da7b6e51687bcedbc4849ea9764f89d5
#
_entry.id   da7b6e51687bcedbc4849ea9764f89d5
#
_cell.length_a   1.000
_cell.length_b   1.000
_cell.length_c   1.000
_cell.angle_alpha   90.00
_cell.angle_beta   90.00
_cell.angle_gamma   90.00
#
_symmetry.space_group_name_H-M   'P 1'
#
loop_
_entity.id
_entity.type
_entity.pdbx_description
1 polymer ?
#
loop_
_entity_poly.entity_id
_entity_poly.type
_entity_poly.pdbx_seq_one_letter_code
_entity_poly.pdbx_strand_id
1 'polypeptide(L)'
;RSVSGTRDRLLDAAERLFAEKGLRGTSLREIVAAAGQRNESAIQYHFGDREGLVDALVARRVAAIETVRNARLDALLARAPAPNVRALVACLLEPVVELCHDDSGFRAFLSAFGEVAWATALQLARNRQQLRSLERMREQLRRSLDLPEAILADRAEALTRFLLLSLSQRARSNEPFNGRGFERFFTNLTDMGAAIITADVSPDTRAAYGAD
;
A
#
# COMPACT_ATOMS: atom_id res chain seq x y z
N ARG A 1 17.62 -14.52 18.48
CA ARG A 1 16.14 -14.49 18.43
C ARG A 1 15.72 -13.38 19.38
N SER A 2 15.36 -12.22 18.84
CA SER A 2 14.69 -11.16 19.60
C SER A 2 13.41 -11.73 20.17
N VAL A 3 13.20 -11.63 21.48
CA VAL A 3 11.94 -12.03 22.11
C VAL A 3 10.90 -11.01 21.64
N SER A 4 10.05 -11.42 20.68
CA SER A 4 8.95 -10.62 20.19
C SER A 4 8.08 -10.18 21.36
N GLY A 5 7.85 -8.88 21.51
CA GLY A 5 6.99 -8.33 22.55
C GLY A 5 5.53 -8.84 22.41
N THR A 6 4.74 -8.70 23.45
CA THR A 6 3.31 -9.09 23.42
C THR A 6 2.56 -8.44 22.26
N ARG A 7 2.88 -7.16 21.98
CA ARG A 7 2.30 -6.41 20.86
C ARG A 7 2.56 -7.09 19.51
N ASP A 8 3.78 -7.53 19.26
CA ASP A 8 4.15 -8.17 17.99
C ASP A 8 3.50 -9.55 17.85
N ARG A 9 3.46 -10.36 18.93
CA ARG A 9 2.76 -11.64 18.91
C ARG A 9 1.26 -11.51 18.61
N LEU A 10 0.61 -10.45 19.12
CA LEU A 10 -0.79 -10.14 18.80
C LEU A 10 -0.97 -9.77 17.33
N LEU A 11 -0.07 -8.94 16.77
CA LEU A 11 -0.08 -8.58 15.35
C LEU A 11 0.14 -9.80 14.45
N ASP A 12 1.10 -10.67 14.78
CA ASP A 12 1.40 -11.88 14.01
C ASP A 12 0.22 -12.89 14.04
N ALA A 13 -0.40 -13.06 15.22
CA ALA A 13 -1.58 -13.89 15.36
C ALA A 13 -2.78 -13.34 14.59
N ALA A 14 -3.01 -12.01 14.67
CA ALA A 14 -4.07 -11.33 13.95
C ALA A 14 -3.90 -11.47 12.44
N GLU A 15 -2.71 -11.21 11.93
CA GLU A 15 -2.41 -11.29 10.50
C GLU A 15 -2.68 -12.69 9.94
N ARG A 16 -2.20 -13.72 10.63
CA ARG A 16 -2.43 -15.12 10.24
C ARG A 16 -3.92 -15.47 10.24
N LEU A 17 -4.64 -15.17 11.33
CA LEU A 17 -6.05 -15.52 11.46
C LEU A 17 -6.94 -14.74 10.46
N PHE A 18 -6.64 -13.47 10.21
CA PHE A 18 -7.33 -12.69 9.20
C PHE A 18 -7.08 -13.23 7.78
N ALA A 19 -5.88 -13.72 7.50
CA ALA A 19 -5.56 -14.38 6.24
C ALA A 19 -6.34 -15.70 6.05
N GLU A 20 -6.48 -16.49 7.12
CA GLU A 20 -7.15 -17.79 7.09
C GLU A 20 -8.69 -17.67 7.05
N LYS A 21 -9.27 -16.77 7.84
CA LYS A 21 -10.72 -16.70 8.12
C LYS A 21 -11.38 -15.41 7.63
N GLY A 22 -10.60 -14.47 7.11
CA GLY A 22 -11.04 -13.13 6.79
C GLY A 22 -11.23 -12.23 8.01
N LEU A 23 -11.36 -10.93 7.75
CA LEU A 23 -11.55 -9.92 8.80
C LEU A 23 -12.81 -10.20 9.66
N ARG A 24 -13.94 -10.51 9.01
CA ARG A 24 -15.22 -10.72 9.72
C ARG A 24 -15.30 -12.06 10.43
N GLY A 25 -14.57 -13.08 9.95
CA GLY A 25 -14.58 -14.44 10.47
C GLY A 25 -13.66 -14.66 11.68
N THR A 26 -12.89 -13.66 12.10
CA THR A 26 -11.91 -13.76 13.19
C THR A 26 -12.36 -12.98 14.40
N SER A 27 -12.41 -13.58 15.57
CA SER A 27 -12.72 -12.92 16.86
C SER A 27 -11.45 -12.44 17.56
N LEU A 28 -11.56 -11.39 18.41
CA LEU A 28 -10.44 -10.94 19.24
C LEU A 28 -9.98 -12.01 20.22
N ARG A 29 -10.89 -12.84 20.70
CA ARG A 29 -10.60 -13.96 21.61
C ARG A 29 -9.68 -15.00 20.95
N GLU A 30 -9.91 -15.33 19.67
CA GLU A 30 -9.05 -16.23 18.92
C GLU A 30 -7.64 -15.64 18.72
N ILE A 31 -7.55 -14.33 18.43
CA ILE A 31 -6.26 -13.64 18.27
C ILE A 31 -5.47 -13.68 19.58
N VAL A 32 -6.11 -13.36 20.70
CA VAL A 32 -5.51 -13.36 22.03
C VAL A 32 -5.00 -14.76 22.39
N ALA A 33 -5.82 -15.80 22.19
CA ALA A 33 -5.44 -17.19 22.44
C ALA A 33 -4.27 -17.62 21.55
N ALA A 34 -4.29 -17.30 20.26
CA ALA A 34 -3.23 -17.62 19.30
C ALA A 34 -1.91 -16.88 19.59
N ALA A 35 -1.97 -15.72 20.22
CA ALA A 35 -0.81 -14.96 20.68
C ALA A 35 -0.27 -15.43 22.04
N GLY A 36 -0.85 -16.49 22.62
CA GLY A 36 -0.46 -16.99 23.95
C GLY A 36 -0.86 -16.07 25.11
N GLN A 37 -1.88 -15.24 24.90
CA GLN A 37 -2.43 -14.34 25.92
C GLN A 37 -3.71 -14.94 26.54
N ARG A 38 -4.03 -14.55 27.78
CA ARG A 38 -5.17 -15.10 28.50
C ARG A 38 -6.40 -14.20 28.49
N ASN A 39 -6.23 -12.93 28.16
CA ASN A 39 -7.29 -11.92 28.30
C ASN A 39 -7.27 -10.93 27.12
N GLU A 40 -8.45 -10.54 26.65
CA GLU A 40 -8.64 -9.52 25.61
C GLU A 40 -8.18 -8.12 26.04
N SER A 41 -7.99 -7.89 27.35
CA SER A 41 -7.39 -6.65 27.87
C SER A 41 -6.02 -6.33 27.25
N ALA A 42 -5.30 -7.35 26.76
CA ALA A 42 -4.05 -7.15 26.02
C ALA A 42 -4.27 -6.38 24.71
N ILE A 43 -5.36 -6.63 23.98
CA ILE A 43 -5.70 -5.87 22.77
C ILE A 43 -6.07 -4.44 23.16
N GLN A 44 -6.93 -4.27 24.16
CA GLN A 44 -7.33 -2.95 24.63
C GLN A 44 -6.13 -2.11 25.09
N TYR A 45 -5.18 -2.72 25.79
CA TYR A 45 -3.98 -2.04 26.25
C TYR A 45 -3.05 -1.60 25.10
N HIS A 46 -2.84 -2.48 24.08
CA HIS A 46 -1.87 -2.22 23.01
C HIS A 46 -2.45 -1.49 21.81
N PHE A 47 -3.76 -1.60 21.56
CA PHE A 47 -4.40 -1.15 20.33
C PHE A 47 -5.70 -0.38 20.56
N GLY A 48 -6.26 -0.36 21.77
CA GLY A 48 -7.55 0.23 22.09
C GLY A 48 -8.71 -0.71 21.77
N ASP A 49 -8.85 -1.07 20.52
CA ASP A 49 -9.93 -1.93 20.04
C ASP A 49 -9.50 -2.76 18.82
N ARG A 50 -10.49 -3.35 18.13
CA ARG A 50 -10.28 -4.12 16.90
C ARG A 50 -9.79 -3.25 15.75
N GLU A 51 -10.32 -2.06 15.61
CA GLU A 51 -9.98 -1.12 14.55
C GLU A 51 -8.53 -0.65 14.72
N GLY A 52 -8.13 -0.28 15.93
CA GLY A 52 -6.74 0.04 16.25
C GLY A 52 -5.76 -1.12 16.04
N LEU A 53 -6.18 -2.38 16.25
CA LEU A 53 -5.38 -3.54 15.91
C LEU A 53 -5.18 -3.67 14.39
N VAL A 54 -6.24 -3.48 13.60
CA VAL A 54 -6.19 -3.49 12.13
C VAL A 54 -5.30 -2.36 11.63
N ASP A 55 -5.46 -1.15 12.14
CA ASP A 55 -4.65 0.00 11.78
C ASP A 55 -3.16 -0.22 12.09
N ALA A 56 -2.85 -0.80 13.23
CA ALA A 56 -1.48 -1.14 13.59
C ALA A 56 -0.87 -2.21 12.66
N LEU A 57 -1.68 -3.18 12.21
CA LEU A 57 -1.26 -4.18 11.26
C LEU A 57 -0.97 -3.56 9.88
N VAL A 58 -1.88 -2.71 9.39
CA VAL A 58 -1.71 -1.97 8.13
C VAL A 58 -0.48 -1.07 8.21
N ALA A 59 -0.32 -0.32 9.30
CA ALA A 59 0.84 0.56 9.50
C ALA A 59 2.17 -0.22 9.47
N ARG A 60 2.23 -1.42 10.06
CA ARG A 60 3.40 -2.30 10.02
C ARG A 60 3.76 -2.68 8.57
N ARG A 61 2.76 -3.05 7.77
CA ARG A 61 2.97 -3.44 6.36
C ARG A 61 3.31 -2.25 5.47
N VAL A 62 2.70 -1.11 5.70
CA VAL A 62 3.03 0.14 5.01
C VAL A 62 4.47 0.57 5.31
N ALA A 63 4.96 0.43 6.54
CA ALA A 63 6.34 0.74 6.89
C ALA A 63 7.35 -0.18 6.17
N ALA A 64 7.02 -1.47 5.99
CA ALA A 64 7.85 -2.39 5.22
C ALA A 64 7.91 -1.98 3.73
N ILE A 65 6.77 -1.64 3.13
CA ILE A 65 6.70 -1.13 1.75
C ILE A 65 7.53 0.17 1.62
N GLU A 66 7.39 1.09 2.57
CA GLU A 66 8.07 2.38 2.55
C GLU A 66 9.60 2.23 2.57
N THR A 67 10.11 1.29 3.36
CA THR A 67 11.55 0.98 3.42
C THR A 67 12.08 0.54 2.06
N VAL A 68 11.43 -0.44 1.42
CA VAL A 68 11.83 -0.95 0.10
C VAL A 68 11.67 0.14 -0.97
N ARG A 69 10.56 0.90 -0.92
CA ARG A 69 10.27 1.95 -1.90
C ARG A 69 11.30 3.08 -1.86
N ASN A 70 11.72 3.53 -0.68
CA ASN A 70 12.76 4.56 -0.57
C ASN A 70 14.07 4.09 -1.20
N ALA A 71 14.51 2.87 -0.93
CA ALA A 71 15.74 2.33 -1.52
C ALA A 71 15.65 2.24 -3.06
N ARG A 72 14.49 1.80 -3.59
CA ARG A 72 14.28 1.73 -5.04
C ARG A 72 14.22 3.12 -5.69
N LEU A 73 13.56 4.08 -5.03
CA LEU A 73 13.51 5.45 -5.50
C LEU A 73 14.90 6.10 -5.52
N ASP A 74 15.73 5.85 -4.51
CA ASP A 74 17.12 6.30 -4.48
C ASP A 74 17.91 5.75 -5.67
N ALA A 75 17.77 4.43 -5.93
CA ALA A 75 18.43 3.79 -7.06
C ALA A 75 17.90 4.30 -8.43
N LEU A 76 16.61 4.58 -8.53
CA LEU A 76 16.00 5.17 -9.73
C LEU A 76 16.55 6.57 -10.00
N LEU A 77 16.55 7.44 -9.00
CA LEU A 77 17.00 8.84 -9.11
C LEU A 77 18.51 8.95 -9.37
N ALA A 78 19.30 8.01 -8.86
CA ALA A 78 20.74 7.94 -9.15
C ALA A 78 21.01 7.62 -10.62
N ARG A 79 20.17 6.80 -11.27
CA ARG A 79 20.33 6.43 -12.70
C ARG A 79 19.64 7.43 -13.63
N ALA A 80 18.52 8.00 -13.21
CA ALA A 80 17.70 8.93 -13.97
C ALA A 80 17.21 10.04 -13.03
N PRO A 81 17.91 11.19 -12.97
CA PRO A 81 17.53 12.29 -12.09
C PRO A 81 16.15 12.90 -12.40
N ALA A 82 15.65 12.73 -13.62
CA ALA A 82 14.30 13.09 -14.06
C ALA A 82 13.61 11.87 -14.67
N PRO A 83 13.12 10.91 -13.85
CA PRO A 83 12.47 9.72 -14.35
C PRO A 83 11.12 10.05 -14.99
N ASN A 84 10.75 9.31 -16.03
CA ASN A 84 9.42 9.45 -16.61
C ASN A 84 8.34 8.88 -15.65
N VAL A 85 7.07 9.25 -15.90
CA VAL A 85 5.93 8.86 -15.05
C VAL A 85 5.81 7.34 -14.95
N ARG A 86 6.01 6.60 -16.04
CA ARG A 86 5.95 5.14 -16.04
C ARG A 86 6.97 4.51 -15.09
N ALA A 87 8.20 5.04 -15.05
CA ALA A 87 9.23 4.57 -14.13
C ALA A 87 8.88 4.87 -12.66
N LEU A 88 8.25 6.00 -12.37
CA LEU A 88 7.74 6.32 -11.04
C LEU A 88 6.61 5.37 -10.63
N VAL A 89 5.68 5.07 -11.53
CA VAL A 89 4.60 4.10 -11.26
C VAL A 89 5.15 2.70 -11.03
N ALA A 90 6.14 2.25 -11.81
CA ALA A 90 6.84 0.99 -11.57
C ALA A 90 7.48 0.97 -10.17
N CYS A 91 8.19 2.04 -9.80
CA CYS A 91 8.81 2.19 -8.48
C CYS A 91 7.76 2.19 -7.34
N LEU A 92 6.53 2.63 -7.57
CA LEU A 92 5.43 2.56 -6.62
C LEU A 92 4.94 1.12 -6.42
N LEU A 93 4.88 0.31 -7.50
CA LEU A 93 4.35 -1.06 -7.52
C LEU A 93 5.36 -2.12 -7.04
N GLU A 94 6.60 -2.01 -7.50
CA GLU A 94 7.66 -3.03 -7.30
C GLU A 94 7.84 -3.47 -5.83
N PRO A 95 7.83 -2.56 -4.82
CA PRO A 95 7.97 -2.97 -3.42
C PRO A 95 6.84 -3.89 -2.94
N VAL A 96 5.61 -3.64 -3.38
CA VAL A 96 4.45 -4.48 -3.03
C VAL A 96 4.57 -5.84 -3.69
N VAL A 97 5.03 -5.88 -4.94
CA VAL A 97 5.24 -7.13 -5.70
C VAL A 97 6.35 -7.98 -5.09
N GLU A 98 7.47 -7.36 -4.74
CA GLU A 98 8.60 -8.02 -4.08
C GLU A 98 8.16 -8.67 -2.75
N LEU A 99 7.48 -7.90 -1.90
CA LEU A 99 6.94 -8.42 -0.66
C LEU A 99 5.91 -9.54 -0.88
N CYS A 100 5.08 -9.46 -1.91
CA CYS A 100 4.17 -10.53 -2.28
C CYS A 100 4.87 -11.79 -2.80
N HIS A 101 6.04 -11.63 -3.43
CA HIS A 101 6.83 -12.75 -3.92
C HIS A 101 7.51 -13.51 -2.77
N ASP A 102 8.10 -12.78 -1.84
CA ASP A 102 8.95 -13.31 -0.79
C ASP A 102 8.17 -13.75 0.47
N ASP A 103 6.99 -13.17 0.70
CA ASP A 103 6.19 -13.38 1.92
C ASP A 103 4.75 -13.77 1.58
N SER A 104 4.41 -15.05 1.80
CA SER A 104 3.04 -15.55 1.63
C SER A 104 2.05 -14.87 2.59
N GLY A 105 2.50 -14.46 3.77
CA GLY A 105 1.72 -13.67 4.73
C GLY A 105 1.37 -12.28 4.18
N PHE A 106 2.30 -11.67 3.43
CA PHE A 106 2.02 -10.38 2.79
C PHE A 106 0.97 -10.51 1.67
N ARG A 107 1.01 -11.58 0.87
CA ARG A 107 -0.05 -11.85 -0.13
C ARG A 107 -1.41 -12.06 0.53
N ALA A 108 -1.45 -12.82 1.61
CA ALA A 108 -2.66 -13.05 2.37
C ALA A 108 -3.19 -11.76 2.99
N PHE A 109 -2.31 -10.91 3.54
CA PHE A 109 -2.64 -9.57 4.00
C PHE A 109 -3.24 -8.73 2.86
N LEU A 110 -2.60 -8.64 1.71
CA LEU A 110 -3.08 -7.86 0.57
C LEU A 110 -4.44 -8.35 0.09
N SER A 111 -4.67 -9.67 0.05
CA SER A 111 -5.95 -10.29 -0.27
C SER A 111 -7.06 -9.89 0.70
N ALA A 112 -6.78 -9.91 2.01
CA ALA A 112 -7.76 -9.66 3.05
C ALA A 112 -8.04 -8.16 3.29
N PHE A 113 -7.03 -7.32 3.12
CA PHE A 113 -7.03 -5.92 3.58
C PHE A 113 -7.01 -4.89 2.45
N GLY A 114 -6.97 -5.29 1.17
CA GLY A 114 -6.73 -4.35 0.08
C GLY A 114 -7.69 -3.16 0.04
N GLU A 115 -8.95 -3.34 0.46
CA GLU A 115 -9.93 -2.25 0.53
C GLU A 115 -9.78 -1.41 1.82
N VAL A 116 -9.44 -2.05 2.94
CA VAL A 116 -9.24 -1.37 4.23
C VAL A 116 -7.88 -0.69 4.27
N ALA A 117 -6.84 -1.35 3.74
CA ALA A 117 -5.49 -0.82 3.67
C ALA A 117 -5.39 0.51 2.91
N TRP A 118 -6.26 0.71 1.93
CA TRP A 118 -6.36 1.98 1.22
C TRP A 118 -6.76 3.14 2.15
N ALA A 119 -7.82 2.99 2.94
CA ALA A 119 -8.30 4.06 3.84
C ALA A 119 -7.24 4.41 4.90
N THR A 120 -6.64 3.39 5.53
CA THR A 120 -5.56 3.57 6.51
C THR A 120 -4.30 4.13 5.86
N ALA A 121 -3.90 3.66 4.66
CA ALA A 121 -2.76 4.21 3.93
C ALA A 121 -2.97 5.69 3.58
N LEU A 122 -4.21 6.09 3.23
CA LEU A 122 -4.55 7.49 3.00
C LEU A 122 -4.44 8.34 4.27
N GLN A 123 -4.89 7.83 5.42
CA GLN A 123 -4.72 8.52 6.71
C GLN A 123 -3.23 8.66 7.06
N LEU A 124 -2.43 7.60 6.86
CA LEU A 124 -0.99 7.63 7.07
C LEU A 124 -0.28 8.60 6.10
N ALA A 125 -0.75 8.69 4.85
CA ALA A 125 -0.23 9.62 3.85
C ALA A 125 -0.46 11.10 4.23
N ARG A 126 -1.50 11.40 4.99
CA ARG A 126 -1.73 12.75 5.57
C ARG A 126 -0.66 13.12 6.59
N ASN A 127 -0.02 12.13 7.22
CA ASN A 127 1.17 12.33 8.04
C ASN A 127 2.42 12.19 7.16
N ARG A 128 2.85 13.31 6.55
CA ARG A 128 3.97 13.40 5.59
C ARG A 128 5.28 12.74 6.04
N GLN A 129 5.48 12.57 7.35
CA GLN A 129 6.68 11.93 7.90
C GLN A 129 6.68 10.40 7.73
N GLN A 130 5.52 9.76 7.61
CA GLN A 130 5.39 8.30 7.53
C GLN A 130 5.49 7.74 6.11
N LEU A 131 5.21 8.55 5.07
CA LEU A 131 5.27 8.13 3.66
C LEU A 131 6.16 9.06 2.83
N ARG A 132 7.41 9.20 3.27
CA ARG A 132 8.41 10.08 2.65
C ARG A 132 8.66 9.76 1.16
N SER A 133 8.61 8.49 0.79
CA SER A 133 8.80 8.08 -0.61
C SER A 133 7.71 8.65 -1.52
N LEU A 134 6.44 8.65 -1.07
CA LEU A 134 5.33 9.18 -1.86
C LEU A 134 5.46 10.70 -2.07
N GLU A 135 5.88 11.45 -1.05
CA GLU A 135 6.12 12.89 -1.20
C GLU A 135 7.25 13.19 -2.17
N ARG A 136 8.35 12.41 -2.10
CA ARG A 136 9.46 12.51 -3.06
C ARG A 136 9.03 12.19 -4.49
N MET A 137 8.19 11.16 -4.67
CA MET A 137 7.63 10.81 -5.99
C MET A 137 6.69 11.91 -6.50
N ARG A 138 5.83 12.48 -5.64
CA ARG A 138 4.97 13.60 -5.99
C ARG A 138 5.80 14.81 -6.44
N GLU A 139 6.90 15.09 -5.79
CA GLU A 139 7.81 16.15 -6.19
C GLU A 139 8.42 15.93 -7.59
N GLN A 140 8.76 14.67 -7.94
CA GLN A 140 9.20 14.34 -9.30
C GLN A 140 8.08 14.57 -10.32
N LEU A 141 6.84 14.20 -9.99
CA LEU A 141 5.68 14.43 -10.86
C LEU A 141 5.42 15.95 -11.08
N ARG A 142 5.49 16.75 -10.02
CA ARG A 142 5.36 18.24 -10.13
C ARG A 142 6.40 18.84 -11.07
N ARG A 143 7.62 18.32 -11.05
CA ARG A 143 8.71 18.81 -11.93
C ARG A 143 8.55 18.40 -13.38
N SER A 144 7.88 17.28 -13.64
CA SER A 144 7.77 16.69 -14.98
C SER A 144 6.44 16.98 -15.67
N LEU A 145 5.42 17.44 -14.94
CA LEU A 145 4.06 17.64 -15.45
C LEU A 145 3.59 19.06 -15.17
N ASP A 146 3.05 19.70 -16.19
CA ASP A 146 2.34 20.98 -16.07
C ASP A 146 0.87 20.72 -15.69
N LEU A 147 0.67 20.36 -14.40
CA LEU A 147 -0.66 20.09 -13.84
C LEU A 147 -0.90 20.91 -12.57
N PRO A 148 -2.11 21.48 -12.41
CA PRO A 148 -2.54 22.04 -11.14
C PRO A 148 -2.40 21.04 -10.00
N GLU A 149 -1.93 21.51 -8.83
CA GLU A 149 -1.64 20.64 -7.68
C GLU A 149 -2.88 19.83 -7.23
N ALA A 150 -4.06 20.42 -7.29
CA ALA A 150 -5.30 19.72 -6.92
C ALA A 150 -5.60 18.54 -7.87
N ILE A 151 -5.43 18.72 -9.17
CA ILE A 151 -5.60 17.65 -10.16
C ILE A 151 -4.57 16.54 -9.95
N LEU A 152 -3.31 16.91 -9.73
CA LEU A 152 -2.25 15.94 -9.46
C LEU A 152 -2.53 15.15 -8.18
N ALA A 153 -3.04 15.78 -7.12
CA ALA A 153 -3.39 15.14 -5.87
C ALA A 153 -4.51 14.09 -6.06
N ASP A 154 -5.59 14.46 -6.75
CA ASP A 154 -6.72 13.57 -7.01
C ASP A 154 -6.32 12.38 -7.90
N ARG A 155 -5.49 12.63 -8.91
CA ARG A 155 -4.95 11.57 -9.78
C ARG A 155 -4.03 10.62 -9.03
N ALA A 156 -3.17 11.14 -8.14
CA ALA A 156 -2.30 10.32 -7.30
C ALA A 156 -3.11 9.44 -6.33
N GLU A 157 -4.20 9.98 -5.79
CA GLU A 157 -5.15 9.21 -4.97
C GLU A 157 -5.84 8.12 -5.78
N ALA A 158 -6.39 8.46 -6.95
CA ALA A 158 -7.04 7.52 -7.87
C ALA A 158 -6.07 6.41 -8.30
N LEU A 159 -4.82 6.79 -8.66
CA LEU A 159 -3.76 5.84 -9.00
C LEU A 159 -3.49 4.86 -7.86
N THR A 160 -3.28 5.35 -6.65
CA THR A 160 -2.98 4.49 -5.50
C THR A 160 -4.10 3.49 -5.24
N ARG A 161 -5.36 3.94 -5.29
CA ARG A 161 -6.56 3.09 -5.16
C ARG A 161 -6.60 2.03 -6.26
N PHE A 162 -6.43 2.43 -7.51
CA PHE A 162 -6.45 1.54 -8.67
C PHE A 162 -5.39 0.44 -8.56
N LEU A 163 -4.16 0.79 -8.21
CA LEU A 163 -3.06 -0.15 -8.08
C LEU A 163 -3.27 -1.15 -6.93
N LEU A 164 -3.67 -0.65 -5.75
CA LEU A 164 -3.93 -1.51 -4.60
C LEU A 164 -5.08 -2.49 -4.85
N LEU A 165 -6.18 -2.04 -5.44
CA LEU A 165 -7.32 -2.91 -5.76
C LEU A 165 -6.95 -3.96 -6.80
N SER A 166 -6.18 -3.60 -7.83
CA SER A 166 -5.72 -4.52 -8.87
C SER A 166 -4.82 -5.62 -8.31
N LEU A 167 -3.86 -5.25 -7.45
CA LEU A 167 -2.96 -6.21 -6.79
C LEU A 167 -3.73 -7.09 -5.78
N SER A 168 -4.66 -6.50 -5.03
CA SER A 168 -5.51 -7.23 -4.07
C SER A 168 -6.40 -8.24 -4.76
N GLN A 169 -6.98 -7.88 -5.91
CA GLN A 169 -7.78 -8.79 -6.71
C GLN A 169 -6.94 -9.96 -7.20
N ARG A 170 -5.71 -9.69 -7.68
CA ARG A 170 -4.78 -10.75 -8.09
C ARG A 170 -4.44 -11.70 -6.93
N ALA A 171 -4.18 -11.15 -5.73
CA ALA A 171 -3.92 -11.94 -4.54
C ALA A 171 -5.13 -12.81 -4.14
N ARG A 172 -6.35 -12.26 -4.23
CA ARG A 172 -7.61 -12.99 -3.96
C ARG A 172 -7.85 -14.13 -4.93
N SER A 173 -7.53 -13.93 -6.21
CA SER A 173 -7.67 -14.97 -7.25
C SER A 173 -6.58 -16.03 -7.18
N ASN A 174 -5.71 -15.97 -6.17
CA ASN A 174 -4.57 -16.87 -5.98
C ASN A 174 -3.64 -16.97 -7.21
N GLU A 175 -3.61 -15.89 -8.01
CA GLU A 175 -2.73 -15.83 -9.16
C GLU A 175 -1.28 -15.57 -8.74
N PRO A 176 -0.29 -16.16 -9.41
CA PRO A 176 1.11 -16.00 -9.05
C PRO A 176 1.61 -14.57 -9.29
N PHE A 177 2.55 -14.12 -8.44
CA PHE A 177 3.26 -12.86 -8.57
C PHE A 177 4.61 -13.03 -9.29
N ASN A 178 4.68 -14.01 -10.21
CA ASN A 178 5.85 -14.30 -11.04
C ASN A 178 5.43 -14.92 -12.39
N GLY A 179 6.41 -15.11 -13.28
CA GLY A 179 6.21 -15.74 -14.58
C GLY A 179 5.53 -14.83 -15.61
N ARG A 180 5.41 -15.32 -16.86
CA ARG A 180 4.92 -14.54 -18.01
C ARG A 180 3.54 -13.91 -17.82
N GLY A 181 2.63 -14.59 -17.11
CA GLY A 181 1.30 -14.06 -16.83
C GLY A 181 1.36 -12.84 -15.92
N PHE A 182 2.23 -12.89 -14.92
CA PHE A 182 2.48 -11.77 -14.03
C PHE A 182 3.19 -10.61 -14.76
N GLU A 183 4.19 -10.89 -15.58
CA GLU A 183 4.91 -9.86 -16.34
C GLU A 183 3.95 -9.04 -17.23
N ARG A 184 3.05 -9.72 -17.95
CA ARG A 184 2.00 -9.04 -18.74
C ARG A 184 1.08 -8.19 -17.87
N PHE A 185 0.62 -8.73 -16.75
CA PHE A 185 -0.22 -8.01 -15.79
C PHE A 185 0.49 -6.77 -15.24
N PHE A 186 1.73 -6.92 -14.76
CA PHE A 186 2.51 -5.85 -14.18
C PHE A 186 2.82 -4.73 -15.18
N THR A 187 3.25 -5.10 -16.38
CA THR A 187 3.56 -4.14 -17.45
C THR A 187 2.32 -3.33 -17.83
N ASN A 188 1.19 -4.01 -18.06
CA ASN A 188 -0.06 -3.33 -18.41
C ASN A 188 -0.61 -2.48 -17.26
N LEU A 189 -0.51 -2.95 -16.01
CA LEU A 189 -0.92 -2.18 -14.83
C LEU A 189 -0.08 -0.91 -14.67
N THR A 190 1.23 -1.01 -14.96
CA THR A 190 2.14 0.14 -14.93
C THR A 190 1.77 1.17 -16.01
N ASP A 191 1.45 0.72 -17.22
CA ASP A 191 1.06 1.60 -18.33
C ASP A 191 -0.28 2.30 -18.04
N MET A 192 -1.28 1.55 -17.54
CA MET A 192 -2.56 2.13 -17.11
C MET A 192 -2.38 3.14 -15.97
N GLY A 193 -1.51 2.83 -15.00
CA GLY A 193 -1.19 3.74 -13.91
C GLY A 193 -0.53 5.03 -14.39
N ALA A 194 0.40 4.94 -15.35
CA ALA A 194 0.99 6.11 -15.98
C ALA A 194 -0.05 6.96 -16.72
N ALA A 195 -0.97 6.31 -17.44
CA ALA A 195 -2.07 6.99 -18.15
C ALA A 195 -3.01 7.75 -17.20
N ILE A 196 -3.30 7.22 -16.00
CA ILE A 196 -4.10 7.94 -14.99
C ILE A 196 -3.46 9.28 -14.63
N ILE A 197 -2.14 9.31 -14.46
CA ILE A 197 -1.40 10.53 -14.10
C ILE A 197 -1.29 11.49 -15.29
N THR A 198 -1.04 10.97 -16.49
CA THR A 198 -0.73 11.78 -17.68
C THR A 198 -1.93 12.04 -18.59
N ALA A 199 -3.13 11.59 -18.23
CA ALA A 199 -4.33 11.86 -19.00
C ALA A 199 -4.50 13.36 -19.28
N ASP A 200 -4.98 13.71 -20.46
CA ASP A 200 -5.29 15.10 -20.80
C ASP A 200 -6.31 15.70 -19.82
N VAL A 201 -6.18 16.99 -19.57
CA VAL A 201 -7.13 17.75 -18.75
C VAL A 201 -8.06 18.48 -19.68
N SER A 202 -9.34 18.09 -19.69
CA SER A 202 -10.36 18.76 -20.50
C SER A 202 -10.58 20.20 -20.02
N PRO A 203 -11.10 21.10 -20.90
CA PRO A 203 -11.49 22.45 -20.50
C PRO A 203 -12.48 22.45 -19.33
N ASP A 204 -13.45 21.54 -19.32
CA ASP A 204 -14.44 21.44 -18.25
C ASP A 204 -13.79 21.08 -16.90
N THR A 205 -12.81 20.17 -16.93
CA THR A 205 -12.05 19.82 -15.72
C THR A 205 -11.24 21.01 -15.24
N ARG A 206 -10.55 21.75 -16.15
CA ARG A 206 -9.78 22.93 -15.76
C ARG A 206 -10.68 23.97 -15.10
N ALA A 207 -11.84 24.27 -15.70
CA ALA A 207 -12.81 25.21 -15.14
C ALA A 207 -13.32 24.77 -13.76
N ALA A 208 -13.61 23.47 -13.57
CA ALA A 208 -14.08 22.92 -12.29
C ALA A 208 -13.04 23.05 -11.17
N TYR A 209 -11.75 23.03 -11.49
CA TYR A 209 -10.66 23.23 -10.52
C TYR A 209 -10.20 24.69 -10.39
N GLY A 210 -10.86 25.64 -11.08
CA GLY A 210 -10.47 27.05 -11.06
C GLY A 210 -9.06 27.30 -11.63
N ALA A 211 -8.61 26.45 -12.53
CA ALA A 211 -7.32 26.53 -13.20
C ALA A 211 -7.57 27.07 -14.63
N ASP A 212 -7.48 28.38 -14.80
CA ASP A 212 -7.43 29.08 -16.09
C ASP A 212 -6.02 29.01 -16.70
#